data_14e379ee0fe00b5452af99612c963e14
#
_entry.id   14e379ee0fe00b5452af99612c963e14
#
_cell.length_a   1.000
_cell.length_b   1.000
_cell.length_c   1.000
_cell.angle_alpha   90.00
_cell.angle_beta   90.00
_cell.angle_gamma   90.00
#
_symmetry.space_group_name_H-M   'P 1'
#
loop_
_entity.id
_entity.type
_entity.pdbx_description
1 polymer ?
#
loop_
_entity_poly.entity_id
_entity_poly.type
_entity_poly.pdbx_seq_one_letter_code
_entity_poly.pdbx_strand_id
1 'polypeptide(L)'
;RRLWSTLHEPRAISAMMAATYTLIAVAVALILGAPRIQPWDVTVGCLMTLSGCAIGAPSAWRGWWGVEGPSAALVALGLVVVAVEDAARALTSDHWPGWPLFIILALLLMIGQRMVRVWGHTWQPGCEPDTPLRQAEISATAAKALEADAAARAYEREDNGCRKRS
;
A
#
# COMPACT_ATOMS: atom_id res chain seq x y z
N ARG A 1 5.88 -2.98 -23.38
CA ARG A 1 5.86 -1.50 -23.18
C ARG A 1 4.43 -0.94 -23.05
N ARG A 2 3.41 -1.46 -23.78
CA ARG A 2 2.01 -0.99 -23.69
C ARG A 2 1.32 -1.31 -22.36
N LEU A 3 1.67 -2.41 -21.68
CA LEU A 3 1.11 -2.80 -20.36
C LEU A 3 1.49 -1.80 -19.25
N TRP A 4 2.69 -1.23 -19.29
CA TRP A 4 3.17 -0.27 -18.30
C TRP A 4 2.58 1.14 -18.48
N SER A 5 2.21 1.53 -19.69
CA SER A 5 1.59 2.85 -19.94
C SER A 5 0.12 2.92 -19.54
N THR A 6 -0.56 1.76 -19.37
CA THR A 6 -1.95 1.67 -18.91
C THR A 6 -2.07 1.50 -17.39
N LEU A 7 -0.98 1.15 -16.71
CA LEU A 7 -0.93 1.12 -15.25
C LEU A 7 -0.58 2.53 -14.76
N HIS A 8 -1.58 3.32 -14.38
CA HIS A 8 -1.36 4.54 -13.61
C HIS A 8 -0.53 4.19 -12.37
N GLU A 9 0.45 5.03 -12.03
CA GLU A 9 1.40 4.82 -10.93
C GLU A 9 0.76 4.28 -9.63
N PRO A 10 -0.43 4.74 -9.19
CA PRO A 10 -1.11 4.19 -8.02
C PRO A 10 -1.49 2.71 -8.15
N ARG A 11 -1.91 2.25 -9.33
CA ARG A 11 -2.31 0.85 -9.56
C ARG A 11 -1.14 -0.13 -9.54
N ALA A 12 0.02 0.27 -10.04
CA ALA A 12 1.21 -0.55 -9.98
C ALA A 12 1.65 -0.79 -8.52
N ILE A 13 1.61 0.24 -7.69
CA ILE A 13 1.94 0.15 -6.26
C ILE A 13 0.94 -0.76 -5.54
N SER A 14 -0.36 -0.60 -5.80
CA SER A 14 -1.42 -1.44 -5.22
C SER A 14 -1.27 -2.91 -5.64
N ALA A 15 -0.94 -3.17 -6.91
CA ALA A 15 -0.67 -4.52 -7.41
C ALA A 15 0.56 -5.16 -6.74
N MET A 16 1.64 -4.41 -6.56
CA MET A 16 2.84 -4.88 -5.86
C MET A 16 2.54 -5.20 -4.40
N MET A 17 1.74 -4.36 -3.71
CA MET A 17 1.34 -4.62 -2.33
C MET A 17 0.44 -5.85 -2.21
N ALA A 18 -0.54 -6.01 -3.09
CA ALA A 18 -1.39 -7.21 -3.12
C ALA A 18 -0.55 -8.48 -3.36
N ALA A 19 0.42 -8.43 -4.28
CA ALA A 19 1.36 -9.51 -4.52
C ALA A 19 2.21 -9.81 -3.27
N THR A 20 2.68 -8.79 -2.56
CA THR A 20 3.44 -8.93 -1.32
C THR A 20 2.63 -9.64 -0.24
N TYR A 21 1.39 -9.19 0.03
CA TYR A 21 0.50 -9.87 0.98
C TYR A 21 0.26 -11.34 0.59
N THR A 22 0.07 -11.60 -0.69
CA THR A 22 -0.12 -12.96 -1.19
C THR A 22 1.12 -13.84 -0.96
N LEU A 23 2.31 -13.33 -1.24
CA LEU A 23 3.56 -14.05 -1.01
C LEU A 23 3.80 -14.32 0.49
N ILE A 24 3.54 -13.35 1.35
CA ILE A 24 3.63 -13.52 2.80
C ILE A 24 2.62 -14.60 3.26
N ALA A 25 1.38 -14.56 2.76
CA ALA A 25 0.37 -15.56 3.10
C ALA A 25 0.80 -16.97 2.69
N VAL A 26 1.35 -17.14 1.49
CA VAL A 26 1.89 -18.42 1.01
C VAL A 26 3.04 -18.90 1.89
N ALA A 27 4.00 -18.02 2.21
CA ALA A 27 5.14 -18.36 3.06
C ALA A 27 4.68 -18.81 4.45
N VAL A 28 3.76 -18.08 5.07
CA VAL A 28 3.20 -18.43 6.38
C VAL A 28 2.38 -19.71 6.34
N ALA A 29 1.59 -19.94 5.29
CA ALA A 29 0.86 -21.19 5.11
C ALA A 29 1.80 -22.40 4.99
N LEU A 30 2.93 -22.24 4.29
CA LEU A 30 3.96 -23.28 4.21
C LEU A 30 4.63 -23.56 5.57
N ILE A 31 4.84 -22.53 6.39
CA ILE A 31 5.35 -22.69 7.77
C ILE A 31 4.36 -23.48 8.61
N LEU A 32 3.07 -23.13 8.57
CA LEU A 32 2.01 -23.82 9.31
C LEU A 32 1.80 -25.26 8.82
N GLY A 33 1.97 -25.53 7.53
CA GLY A 33 1.85 -26.86 6.93
C GLY A 33 3.09 -27.74 7.13
N ALA A 34 4.19 -27.21 7.68
CA ALA A 34 5.38 -28.00 7.91
C ALA A 34 5.14 -29.06 8.99
N PRO A 35 5.63 -30.32 8.82
CA PRO A 35 5.38 -31.43 9.76
C PRO A 35 6.22 -31.31 11.05
N ARG A 36 6.40 -30.10 11.55
CA ARG A 36 7.10 -29.80 12.82
C ARG A 36 6.10 -29.29 13.83
N ILE A 37 6.25 -29.72 15.08
CA ILE A 37 5.49 -29.14 16.19
C ILE A 37 5.95 -27.70 16.36
N GLN A 38 5.11 -26.77 15.91
CA GLN A 38 5.36 -25.34 16.09
C GLN A 38 5.02 -24.95 17.54
N PRO A 39 5.81 -24.07 18.18
CA PRO A 39 5.40 -23.44 19.41
C PRO A 39 4.07 -22.70 19.23
N TRP A 40 3.29 -22.65 20.27
CA TRP A 40 1.95 -22.05 20.27
C TRP A 40 1.97 -20.58 19.84
N ASP A 41 2.93 -19.80 20.30
CA ASP A 41 3.14 -18.39 19.99
C ASP A 41 3.44 -18.17 18.49
N VAL A 42 4.31 -18.97 17.88
CA VAL A 42 4.56 -18.97 16.43
C VAL A 42 3.28 -19.26 15.66
N THR A 43 2.49 -20.24 16.12
CA THR A 43 1.21 -20.59 15.47
C THR A 43 0.25 -19.41 15.51
N VAL A 44 0.12 -18.74 16.67
CA VAL A 44 -0.71 -17.53 16.79
C VAL A 44 -0.21 -16.41 15.90
N GLY A 45 1.09 -16.13 15.91
CA GLY A 45 1.71 -15.12 15.04
C GLY A 45 1.46 -15.39 13.55
N CYS A 46 1.60 -16.65 13.14
CA CYS A 46 1.31 -17.08 11.78
C CYS A 46 -0.19 -16.90 11.41
N LEU A 47 -1.12 -17.26 12.30
CA LEU A 47 -2.56 -17.08 12.07
C LEU A 47 -2.94 -15.59 11.98
N MET A 48 -2.36 -14.73 12.82
CA MET A 48 -2.56 -13.28 12.74
C MET A 48 -2.05 -12.73 11.40
N THR A 49 -0.84 -13.13 11.00
CA THR A 49 -0.26 -12.73 9.71
C THR A 49 -1.11 -13.20 8.55
N LEU A 50 -1.56 -14.45 8.57
CA LEU A 50 -2.41 -15.03 7.50
C LEU A 50 -3.75 -14.30 7.40
N SER A 51 -4.40 -14.02 8.52
CA SER A 51 -5.66 -13.26 8.58
C SER A 51 -5.48 -11.84 8.06
N GLY A 52 -4.42 -11.16 8.47
CA GLY A 52 -4.08 -9.83 7.96
C GLY A 52 -3.81 -9.82 6.46
N CYS A 53 -3.10 -10.81 5.94
CA CYS A 53 -2.84 -10.94 4.50
C CYS A 53 -4.12 -11.25 3.70
N ALA A 54 -5.01 -12.10 4.23
CA ALA A 54 -6.28 -12.43 3.58
C ALA A 54 -7.20 -11.22 3.40
N ILE A 55 -7.14 -10.26 4.32
CA ILE A 55 -7.87 -8.99 4.25
C ILE A 55 -7.05 -7.96 3.46
N GLY A 56 -5.74 -7.90 3.68
CA GLY A 56 -4.84 -6.93 3.11
C GLY A 56 -4.68 -7.04 1.60
N ALA A 57 -4.59 -8.26 1.05
CA ALA A 57 -4.41 -8.47 -0.38
C ALA A 57 -5.58 -7.90 -1.22
N PRO A 58 -6.86 -8.25 -0.95
CA PRO A 58 -7.98 -7.69 -1.70
C PRO A 58 -8.20 -6.20 -1.41
N SER A 59 -7.91 -5.70 -0.21
CA SER A 59 -8.03 -4.27 0.11
C SER A 59 -6.97 -3.43 -0.61
N ALA A 60 -5.73 -3.90 -0.67
CA ALA A 60 -4.67 -3.26 -1.43
C ALA A 60 -4.98 -3.26 -2.94
N TRP A 61 -5.48 -4.37 -3.49
CA TRP A 61 -5.88 -4.46 -4.90
C TRP A 61 -7.00 -3.50 -5.28
N ARG A 62 -8.01 -3.34 -4.39
CA ARG A 62 -9.15 -2.45 -4.59
C ARG A 62 -8.90 -1.01 -4.17
N GLY A 63 -7.76 -0.70 -3.54
CA GLY A 63 -7.45 0.62 -3.02
C GLY A 63 -8.27 1.02 -1.77
N TRP A 64 -8.74 0.05 -0.98
CA TRP A 64 -9.51 0.29 0.25
C TRP A 64 -8.57 0.60 1.41
N TRP A 65 -8.02 1.79 1.42
CA TRP A 65 -6.99 2.21 2.38
C TRP A 65 -7.44 2.17 3.84
N GLY A 66 -8.74 2.42 4.10
CA GLY A 66 -9.32 2.33 5.44
C GLY A 66 -9.28 0.93 6.05
N VAL A 67 -9.30 -0.12 5.22
CA VAL A 67 -9.22 -1.53 5.63
C VAL A 67 -7.77 -2.02 5.56
N GLU A 68 -6.98 -1.49 4.64
CA GLU A 68 -5.57 -1.86 4.46
C GLU A 68 -4.72 -1.51 5.69
N GLY A 69 -4.96 -0.35 6.34
CA GLY A 69 -4.22 0.05 7.54
C GLY A 69 -4.32 -0.96 8.68
N PRO A 70 -5.52 -1.30 9.16
CA PRO A 70 -5.71 -2.33 10.20
C PRO A 70 -5.17 -3.71 9.80
N SER A 71 -5.33 -4.11 8.52
CA SER A 71 -4.80 -5.41 8.05
C SER A 71 -3.28 -5.43 8.05
N ALA A 72 -2.63 -4.34 7.63
CA ALA A 72 -1.17 -4.19 7.69
C ALA A 72 -0.65 -4.23 9.15
N ALA A 73 -1.37 -3.60 10.08
CA ALA A 73 -1.05 -3.65 11.51
C ALA A 73 -1.13 -5.08 12.05
N LEU A 74 -2.15 -5.86 11.65
CA LEU A 74 -2.31 -7.25 12.05
C LEU A 74 -1.18 -8.12 11.50
N VAL A 75 -0.79 -7.93 10.23
CA VAL A 75 0.38 -8.61 9.64
C VAL A 75 1.66 -8.24 10.37
N ALA A 76 1.88 -6.96 10.66
CA ALA A 76 3.08 -6.51 11.37
C ALA A 76 3.15 -7.12 12.78
N LEU A 77 2.04 -7.15 13.52
CA LEU A 77 2.00 -7.74 14.85
C LEU A 77 2.31 -9.24 14.80
N GLY A 78 1.73 -9.98 13.87
CA GLY A 78 2.03 -11.39 13.69
C GLY A 78 3.48 -11.66 13.34
N LEU A 79 4.08 -10.86 12.47
CA LEU A 79 5.51 -10.95 12.13
C LEU A 79 6.42 -10.60 13.31
N VAL A 80 6.04 -9.64 14.15
CA VAL A 80 6.79 -9.32 15.39
C VAL A 80 6.81 -10.52 16.33
N VAL A 81 5.68 -11.21 16.54
CA VAL A 81 5.63 -12.43 17.37
C VAL A 81 6.60 -13.48 16.84
N VAL A 82 6.58 -13.73 15.53
CA VAL A 82 7.50 -14.69 14.90
C VAL A 82 8.96 -14.24 15.01
N ALA A 83 9.23 -12.93 14.86
CA ALA A 83 10.59 -12.38 14.99
C ALA A 83 11.15 -12.53 16.41
N VAL A 84 10.32 -12.30 17.43
CA VAL A 84 10.73 -12.46 18.85
C VAL A 84 11.09 -13.90 19.14
N GLU A 85 10.30 -14.85 18.67
CA GLU A 85 10.60 -16.28 18.86
C GLU A 85 11.87 -16.70 18.11
N ASP A 86 12.06 -16.22 16.88
CA ASP A 86 13.26 -16.51 16.11
C ASP A 86 14.51 -15.89 16.76
N ALA A 87 14.39 -14.68 17.31
CA ALA A 87 15.46 -14.04 18.08
C ALA A 87 15.76 -14.79 19.39
N ALA A 88 14.74 -15.29 20.10
CA ALA A 88 14.94 -16.11 21.29
C ALA A 88 15.68 -17.41 20.98
N ARG A 89 15.36 -18.05 19.87
CA ARG A 89 16.10 -19.22 19.37
C ARG A 89 17.54 -18.89 19.01
N ALA A 90 17.79 -17.71 18.43
CA ALA A 90 19.12 -17.23 18.11
C ALA A 90 20.04 -17.17 19.36
N LEU A 91 19.46 -16.77 20.49
CA LEU A 91 20.19 -16.64 21.75
C LEU A 91 20.45 -17.98 22.44
N THR A 92 19.69 -19.02 22.10
CA THR A 92 19.75 -20.34 22.79
C THR A 92 20.38 -21.44 21.96
N SER A 93 20.59 -21.24 20.66
CA SER A 93 21.14 -22.26 19.77
C SER A 93 22.50 -21.88 19.19
N ASP A 94 23.47 -22.79 19.22
CA ASP A 94 24.83 -22.59 18.69
C ASP A 94 24.87 -22.51 17.15
N HIS A 95 23.81 -22.91 16.46
CA HIS A 95 23.77 -23.03 14.99
C HIS A 95 22.59 -22.29 14.38
N TRP A 96 22.33 -21.05 14.83
CA TRP A 96 21.26 -20.24 14.24
C TRP A 96 21.71 -19.60 12.91
N PRO A 97 20.96 -19.79 11.81
CA PRO A 97 21.36 -19.26 10.50
C PRO A 97 21.26 -17.74 10.34
N GLY A 98 20.58 -17.04 11.25
CA GLY A 98 20.48 -15.57 11.29
C GLY A 98 19.65 -14.91 10.20
N TRP A 99 19.70 -15.41 9.00
CA TRP A 99 19.04 -14.78 7.85
C TRP A 99 17.51 -14.65 7.94
N PRO A 100 16.73 -15.56 8.61
CA PRO A 100 15.29 -15.40 8.67
C PRO A 100 14.87 -14.14 9.41
N LEU A 101 15.56 -13.79 10.50
CA LEU A 101 15.28 -12.58 11.26
C LEU A 101 15.44 -11.31 10.41
N PHE A 102 16.50 -11.24 9.60
CA PHE A 102 16.72 -10.08 8.72
C PHE A 102 15.64 -9.96 7.65
N ILE A 103 15.14 -11.09 7.11
CA ILE A 103 14.01 -11.08 6.17
C ILE A 103 12.74 -10.57 6.85
N ILE A 104 12.43 -11.05 8.06
CA ILE A 104 11.26 -10.61 8.82
C ILE A 104 11.37 -9.11 9.13
N LEU A 105 12.52 -8.61 9.53
CA LEU A 105 12.76 -7.19 9.77
C LEU A 105 12.58 -6.35 8.49
N ALA A 106 13.07 -6.84 7.34
CA ALA A 106 12.87 -6.16 6.07
C ALA A 106 11.39 -6.08 5.68
N LEU A 107 10.62 -7.16 5.89
CA LEU A 107 9.18 -7.17 5.68
C LEU A 107 8.46 -6.22 6.62
N LEU A 108 8.83 -6.16 7.90
CA LEU A 108 8.29 -5.22 8.87
C LEU A 108 8.54 -3.77 8.47
N LEU A 109 9.75 -3.45 8.01
CA LEU A 109 10.08 -2.10 7.51
C LEU A 109 9.25 -1.73 6.29
N MET A 110 9.05 -2.67 5.35
CA MET A 110 8.24 -2.44 4.16
C MET A 110 6.76 -2.21 4.51
N ILE A 111 6.20 -3.01 5.42
CA ILE A 111 4.84 -2.84 5.90
C ILE A 111 4.71 -1.53 6.69
N GLY A 112 5.68 -1.21 7.55
CA GLY A 112 5.72 0.05 8.29
C GLY A 112 5.77 1.27 7.38
N GLN A 113 6.59 1.24 6.33
CA GLN A 113 6.63 2.30 5.31
C GLN A 113 5.26 2.48 4.64
N ARG A 114 4.58 1.38 4.35
CA ARG A 114 3.23 1.42 3.76
C ARG A 114 2.22 2.01 4.74
N MET A 115 2.24 1.60 6.01
CA MET A 115 1.37 2.14 7.05
C MET A 115 1.53 3.66 7.19
N VAL A 116 2.77 4.16 7.23
CA VAL A 116 3.04 5.61 7.32
C VAL A 116 2.46 6.35 6.13
N ARG A 117 2.58 5.81 4.92
CA ARG A 117 1.98 6.40 3.71
C ARG A 117 0.45 6.44 3.77
N VAL A 118 -0.18 5.34 4.18
CA VAL A 118 -1.64 5.26 4.30
C VAL A 118 -2.16 6.18 5.42
N TRP A 119 -1.43 6.27 6.54
CA TRP A 119 -1.81 7.11 7.68
C TRP A 119 -1.66 8.61 7.40
N GLY A 120 -0.71 9.01 6.59
CA GLY A 120 -0.51 10.42 6.19
C GLY A 120 -1.58 10.96 5.25
N HIS A 121 -2.41 10.10 4.67
CA HIS A 121 -3.57 10.51 3.89
C HIS A 121 -4.78 10.55 4.80
N THR A 122 -5.34 11.74 5.00
CA THR A 122 -6.52 11.99 5.83
C THR A 122 -7.61 10.95 5.57
N TRP A 123 -8.03 10.29 6.64
CA TRP A 123 -9.12 9.33 6.72
C TRP A 123 -10.46 9.97 6.33
N GLN A 124 -10.69 10.23 5.06
CA GLN A 124 -12.01 10.58 4.55
C GLN A 124 -12.49 9.41 3.70
N PRO A 125 -13.50 8.63 4.18
CA PRO A 125 -14.14 7.62 3.37
C PRO A 125 -14.66 8.27 2.07
N GLY A 126 -14.29 7.74 0.92
CA GLY A 126 -14.66 8.31 -0.39
C GLY A 126 -13.62 9.27 -0.99
N CYS A 127 -12.54 9.58 -0.30
CA CYS A 127 -11.42 10.39 -0.82
C CYS A 127 -10.24 9.54 -1.32
N GLU A 128 -10.47 8.26 -1.58
CA GLU A 128 -9.48 7.40 -2.24
C GLU A 128 -9.16 7.97 -3.64
N PRO A 129 -7.87 7.99 -4.03
CA PRO A 129 -7.43 8.65 -5.26
C PRO A 129 -8.05 8.08 -6.55
N ASP A 130 -8.62 6.89 -6.48
CA ASP A 130 -9.23 6.18 -7.61
C ASP A 130 -10.77 6.12 -7.56
N THR A 131 -11.44 6.82 -6.63
CA THR A 131 -12.90 6.86 -6.65
C THR A 131 -13.41 7.68 -7.84
N PRO A 132 -14.46 7.19 -8.54
CA PRO A 132 -15.06 7.93 -9.68
C PRO A 132 -15.45 9.36 -9.32
N LEU A 133 -15.83 9.61 -8.05
CA LEU A 133 -16.15 10.93 -7.52
C LEU A 133 -14.94 11.88 -7.53
N ARG A 134 -13.76 11.42 -7.11
CA ARG A 134 -12.55 12.24 -7.09
C ARG A 134 -12.00 12.47 -8.51
N GLN A 135 -12.11 11.47 -9.37
CA GLN A 135 -11.79 11.66 -10.80
C GLN A 135 -12.72 12.69 -11.45
N ALA A 136 -14.01 12.69 -11.11
CA ALA A 136 -14.96 13.69 -11.54
C ALA A 136 -14.63 15.09 -10.98
N GLU A 137 -14.23 15.19 -9.72
CA GLU A 137 -13.79 16.47 -9.10
C GLU A 137 -12.52 17.01 -9.73
N ILE A 138 -11.52 16.16 -9.95
CA ILE A 138 -10.26 16.55 -10.61
C ILE A 138 -10.53 17.00 -12.05
N SER A 139 -11.37 16.26 -12.79
CA SER A 139 -11.74 16.64 -14.16
C SER A 139 -12.55 17.93 -14.23
N ALA A 140 -13.47 18.14 -13.28
CA ALA A 140 -14.24 19.39 -13.18
C ALA A 140 -13.36 20.60 -12.82
N THR A 141 -12.38 20.40 -11.93
CA THR A 141 -11.41 21.44 -11.55
C THR A 141 -10.47 21.77 -12.71
N ALA A 142 -10.02 20.77 -13.46
CA ALA A 142 -9.19 20.95 -14.65
C ALA A 142 -9.97 21.66 -15.78
N ALA A 143 -11.25 21.32 -15.97
CA ALA A 143 -12.10 22.00 -16.93
C ALA A 143 -12.29 23.49 -16.61
N LYS A 144 -12.57 23.83 -15.34
CA LYS A 144 -12.66 25.22 -14.87
C LYS A 144 -11.34 26.00 -15.07
N ALA A 145 -10.20 25.36 -14.80
CA ALA A 145 -8.90 25.99 -15.01
C ALA A 145 -8.64 26.29 -16.52
N LEU A 146 -9.01 25.37 -17.40
CA LEU A 146 -8.91 25.56 -18.84
C LEU A 146 -9.85 26.66 -19.37
N GLU A 147 -11.08 26.74 -18.83
CA GLU A 147 -12.03 27.81 -19.16
C GLU A 147 -11.50 29.18 -18.70
N ALA A 148 -10.94 29.28 -17.51
CA ALA A 148 -10.35 30.50 -16.98
C ALA A 148 -9.14 30.98 -17.84
N ASP A 149 -8.28 30.03 -18.25
CA ASP A 149 -7.14 30.33 -19.11
C ASP A 149 -7.57 30.75 -20.52
N ALA A 150 -8.62 30.14 -21.07
CA ALA A 150 -9.20 30.53 -22.34
C ALA A 150 -9.82 31.94 -22.30
N ALA A 151 -10.52 32.29 -21.21
CA ALA A 151 -11.08 33.61 -20.98
C ALA A 151 -9.98 34.68 -20.85
N ALA A 152 -8.90 34.37 -20.10
CA ALA A 152 -7.74 35.29 -19.98
C ALA A 152 -7.08 35.58 -21.33
N ARG A 153 -6.88 34.55 -22.14
CA ARG A 153 -6.32 34.73 -23.51
C ARG A 153 -7.24 35.47 -24.44
N ALA A 154 -8.55 35.35 -24.30
CA ALA A 154 -9.51 36.10 -25.06
C ALA A 154 -9.41 37.60 -24.72
N TYR A 155 -9.34 37.91 -23.44
CA TYR A 155 -9.18 39.30 -22.96
C TYR A 155 -7.88 39.95 -23.45
N GLU A 156 -6.76 39.24 -23.40
CA GLU A 156 -5.48 39.73 -23.93
C GLU A 156 -5.51 40.01 -25.44
N ARG A 157 -6.28 39.22 -26.21
CA ARG A 157 -6.44 39.44 -27.64
C ARG A 157 -7.26 40.71 -27.95
N GLU A 158 -8.30 40.97 -27.15
CA GLU A 158 -9.12 42.20 -27.32
C GLU A 158 -8.30 43.45 -26.96
N ASP A 159 -7.54 43.43 -25.86
CA ASP A 159 -6.69 44.55 -25.43
C ASP A 159 -5.62 44.87 -26.48
N ASN A 160 -4.95 43.84 -27.00
CA ASN A 160 -3.97 44.00 -28.09
C ASN A 160 -4.58 44.46 -29.40
N GLY A 161 -5.85 44.11 -29.65
CA GLY A 161 -6.61 44.58 -30.84
C GLY A 161 -6.99 46.06 -30.76
N CYS A 162 -7.36 46.54 -29.59
CA CYS A 162 -7.64 47.95 -29.33
C CYS A 162 -6.39 48.84 -29.45
N ARG A 163 -5.25 48.36 -28.93
CA ARG A 163 -3.96 49.08 -28.91
C ARG A 163 -3.36 49.28 -30.33
N LYS A 164 -3.70 48.44 -31.29
CA LYS A 164 -3.25 48.56 -32.69
C LYS A 164 -4.11 49.49 -33.55
N ARG A 165 -5.27 49.94 -33.06
CA ARG A 165 -6.20 50.80 -33.79
C ARG A 165 -6.15 52.26 -33.36
N SER A 166 -5.41 52.57 -32.30
CA SER A 166 -5.09 53.94 -31.85
C SER A 166 -3.69 54.38 -32.33
#